data_30bba23bdad5bc3efb5c9a4a7be402fc
#
_entry.id   30bba23bdad5bc3efb5c9a4a7be402fc
#
_cell.length_a   1.000
_cell.length_b   1.000
_cell.length_c   1.000
_cell.angle_alpha   90.00
_cell.angle_beta   90.00
_cell.angle_gamma   90.00
#
_symmetry.space_group_name_H-M   'P 1'
#
loop_
_entity.id
_entity.type
_entity.pdbx_description
1 polymer ?
#
loop_
_entity_poly.entity_id
_entity_poly.type
_entity_poly.pdbx_seq_one_letter_code
_entity_poly.pdbx_strand_id
1 'polypeptide(L)'
;MAELAKANGNKVIAITSVAQSKKYPTRNSKHRKLYEIADVVLDNAVPPGDGLLQIGNELTGAASTLSGCFLVNLVATEALKIAVKKGAKPGIYFSQNIDGVDNETLYKRYESRVKHL
;
A
#
# COMPACT_ATOMS: atom_id res chain seq x y z
N MET A 1 11.71 0.16 -11.45
CA MET A 1 11.34 1.15 -10.39
C MET A 1 11.96 0.80 -9.03
N ALA A 2 11.69 -0.36 -8.42
CA ALA A 2 12.24 -0.70 -7.10
C ALA A 2 13.80 -0.63 -7.01
N GLU A 3 14.50 -1.16 -8.02
CA GLU A 3 15.98 -1.07 -8.07
C GLU A 3 16.48 0.36 -8.20
N LEU A 4 15.78 1.22 -8.96
CA LEU A 4 16.12 2.62 -9.06
C LEU A 4 15.92 3.35 -7.71
N ALA A 5 14.82 3.05 -7.02
CA ALA A 5 14.59 3.60 -5.68
C ALA A 5 15.71 3.22 -4.72
N LYS A 6 16.13 1.94 -4.73
CA LYS A 6 17.28 1.48 -3.91
C LYS A 6 18.61 2.13 -4.33
N ALA A 7 18.86 2.29 -5.61
CA ALA A 7 20.06 3.00 -6.10
C ALA A 7 20.10 4.45 -5.62
N ASN A 8 18.95 5.08 -5.42
CA ASN A 8 18.81 6.42 -4.87
C ASN A 8 18.78 6.44 -3.31
N GLY A 9 19.12 5.34 -2.65
CA GLY A 9 19.18 5.25 -1.19
C GLY A 9 17.82 5.08 -0.49
N ASN A 10 16.73 4.90 -1.26
CA ASN A 10 15.40 4.71 -0.68
C ASN A 10 15.18 3.28 -0.19
N LYS A 11 14.42 3.13 0.89
CA LYS A 11 13.89 1.84 1.32
C LYS A 11 12.66 1.47 0.49
N VAL A 12 12.53 0.19 0.20
CA VAL A 12 11.43 -0.35 -0.62
C VAL A 12 10.60 -1.32 0.23
N ILE A 13 9.33 -1.00 0.38
CA ILE A 13 8.32 -1.91 0.96
C ILE A 13 7.50 -2.46 -0.22
N ALA A 14 7.44 -3.77 -0.35
CA ALA A 14 6.62 -4.43 -1.36
C ALA A 14 5.38 -5.06 -0.73
N ILE A 15 4.22 -4.75 -1.28
CA ILE A 15 2.98 -5.50 -1.03
C ILE A 15 2.75 -6.36 -2.26
N THR A 16 2.79 -7.68 -2.11
CA THR A 16 2.73 -8.60 -3.25
C THR A 16 2.33 -10.00 -2.80
N SER A 17 1.72 -10.77 -3.69
CA SER A 17 1.58 -12.20 -3.47
C SER A 17 2.91 -12.91 -3.80
N VAL A 18 3.55 -13.44 -2.80
CA VAL A 18 4.77 -14.24 -2.96
C VAL A 18 4.45 -15.53 -3.68
N ALA A 19 3.30 -16.16 -3.40
CA ALA A 19 2.84 -17.37 -4.09
C ALA A 19 2.66 -17.15 -5.60
N GLN A 20 1.91 -16.10 -5.98
CA GLN A 20 1.76 -15.68 -7.38
C GLN A 20 3.12 -15.39 -8.03
N SER A 21 3.97 -14.64 -7.33
CA SER A 21 5.28 -14.25 -7.85
C SER A 21 6.21 -15.44 -8.08
N LYS A 22 6.16 -16.46 -7.25
CA LYS A 22 6.95 -17.68 -7.40
C LYS A 22 6.43 -18.59 -8.53
N LYS A 23 5.11 -18.62 -8.73
CA LYS A 23 4.49 -19.51 -9.72
C LYS A 23 4.84 -19.14 -11.16
N TYR A 24 4.95 -17.85 -11.47
CA TYR A 24 5.15 -17.38 -12.85
C TYR A 24 6.57 -16.86 -13.07
N PRO A 25 7.12 -16.97 -14.30
CA PRO A 25 8.46 -16.46 -14.61
C PRO A 25 8.54 -14.94 -14.50
N THR A 26 9.75 -14.43 -14.33
CA THR A 26 10.01 -12.98 -14.38
C THR A 26 9.85 -12.46 -15.80
N ARG A 27 9.35 -11.22 -15.92
CA ARG A 27 9.18 -10.53 -17.21
C ARG A 27 10.17 -9.37 -17.41
N ASN A 28 11.04 -9.12 -16.43
CA ASN A 28 12.05 -8.07 -16.53
C ASN A 28 13.41 -8.65 -16.96
N SER A 29 14.24 -7.79 -17.56
CA SER A 29 15.55 -8.16 -18.12
C SER A 29 16.56 -8.65 -17.08
N LYS A 30 16.36 -8.30 -15.80
CA LYS A 30 17.27 -8.72 -14.72
C LYS A 30 16.83 -10.00 -14.02
N HIS A 31 15.76 -10.61 -14.46
CA HIS A 31 15.22 -11.87 -13.93
C HIS A 31 15.01 -11.88 -12.40
N ARG A 32 14.73 -10.71 -11.80
CA ARG A 32 14.48 -10.56 -10.36
C ARG A 32 13.02 -10.23 -10.08
N LYS A 33 12.47 -10.78 -9.02
CA LYS A 33 11.12 -10.53 -8.53
C LYS A 33 11.12 -9.34 -7.55
N LEU A 34 9.98 -8.66 -7.42
CA LEU A 34 9.84 -7.52 -6.52
C LEU A 34 10.16 -7.90 -5.07
N TYR A 35 9.67 -9.07 -4.61
CA TYR A 35 9.91 -9.55 -3.24
C TYR A 35 11.40 -9.87 -2.97
N GLU A 36 12.22 -10.11 -4.01
CA GLU A 36 13.66 -10.33 -3.87
C GLU A 36 14.46 -9.01 -3.79
N ILE A 37 13.84 -7.91 -4.25
CA ILE A 37 14.49 -6.60 -4.31
C ILE A 37 14.15 -5.77 -3.09
N ALA A 38 12.93 -5.91 -2.56
CA ALA A 38 12.39 -5.11 -1.48
C ALA A 38 13.15 -5.31 -0.16
N ASP A 39 13.22 -4.26 0.65
CA ASP A 39 13.77 -4.31 2.02
C ASP A 39 12.77 -4.95 3.00
N VAL A 40 11.48 -4.75 2.75
CA VAL A 40 10.37 -5.34 3.52
C VAL A 40 9.35 -5.89 2.54
N VAL A 41 8.88 -7.10 2.80
CA VAL A 41 7.83 -7.74 2.01
C VAL A 41 6.61 -7.98 2.89
N LEU A 42 5.48 -7.44 2.47
CA LEU A 42 4.17 -7.74 3.02
C LEU A 42 3.48 -8.67 2.04
N ASP A 43 3.47 -9.95 2.35
CA ASP A 43 2.77 -10.95 1.55
C ASP A 43 1.27 -10.82 1.78
N ASN A 44 0.53 -10.49 0.73
CA ASN A 44 -0.92 -10.37 0.80
C ASN A 44 -1.65 -11.72 0.72
N ALA A 45 -0.90 -12.82 0.64
CA ALA A 45 -1.38 -14.21 0.60
C ALA A 45 -2.44 -14.48 -0.50
N VAL A 46 -2.53 -13.65 -1.51
CA VAL A 46 -3.47 -13.82 -2.62
C VAL A 46 -3.05 -15.04 -3.45
N PRO A 47 -3.99 -15.94 -3.76
CA PRO A 47 -3.69 -17.13 -4.56
C PRO A 47 -3.28 -16.75 -5.98
N PRO A 48 -2.48 -17.61 -6.66
CA PRO A 48 -2.15 -17.43 -8.07
C PRO A 48 -3.41 -17.34 -8.94
N GLY A 49 -3.50 -16.27 -9.74
CA GLY A 49 -4.66 -15.98 -10.58
C GLY A 49 -5.56 -14.87 -10.06
N ASP A 50 -5.35 -14.42 -8.80
CA ASP A 50 -6.02 -13.29 -8.16
C ASP A 50 -7.53 -13.41 -7.93
N GLY A 51 -8.26 -14.25 -8.67
CA GLY A 51 -9.70 -14.45 -8.50
C GLY A 51 -10.02 -15.33 -7.29
N LEU A 52 -11.04 -14.93 -6.51
CA LEU A 52 -11.55 -15.70 -5.36
C LEU A 52 -12.93 -16.32 -5.62
N LEU A 53 -13.66 -15.82 -6.62
CA LEU A 53 -15.01 -16.24 -6.91
C LEU A 53 -15.05 -16.98 -8.23
N GLN A 54 -15.66 -18.18 -8.23
CA GLN A 54 -15.87 -18.98 -9.42
C GLN A 54 -17.22 -18.64 -10.04
N ILE A 55 -17.22 -18.18 -11.29
CA ILE A 55 -18.44 -17.95 -12.08
C ILE A 55 -18.33 -18.79 -13.35
N GLY A 56 -19.08 -19.87 -13.41
CA GLY A 56 -18.88 -20.85 -14.48
C GLY A 56 -17.46 -21.39 -14.50
N ASN A 57 -16.74 -21.25 -15.61
CA ASN A 57 -15.36 -21.65 -15.76
C ASN A 57 -14.34 -20.53 -15.48
N GLU A 58 -14.80 -19.34 -15.09
CA GLU A 58 -13.96 -18.16 -14.90
C GLU A 58 -13.78 -17.81 -13.43
N LEU A 59 -12.59 -17.31 -13.08
CA LEU A 59 -12.30 -16.73 -11.78
C LEU A 59 -12.44 -15.21 -11.83
N THR A 60 -13.12 -14.63 -10.85
CA THR A 60 -13.30 -13.20 -10.69
C THR A 60 -13.13 -12.78 -9.22
N GLY A 61 -13.37 -11.50 -8.93
CA GLY A 61 -13.22 -10.99 -7.57
C GLY A 61 -11.74 -10.79 -7.21
N ALA A 62 -11.14 -9.70 -7.71
CA ALA A 62 -9.73 -9.36 -7.53
C ALA A 62 -9.35 -9.23 -6.04
N ALA A 63 -8.77 -10.26 -5.49
CA ALA A 63 -8.33 -10.31 -4.09
C ALA A 63 -7.17 -9.36 -3.82
N SER A 64 -6.32 -9.10 -4.81
CA SER A 64 -5.16 -8.22 -4.68
C SER A 64 -5.55 -6.78 -4.40
N THR A 65 -6.63 -6.28 -5.01
CA THR A 65 -7.13 -4.92 -4.77
C THR A 65 -7.57 -4.77 -3.32
N LEU A 66 -8.39 -5.70 -2.82
CA LEU A 66 -8.92 -5.65 -1.46
C LEU A 66 -7.81 -5.78 -0.41
N SER A 67 -6.98 -6.80 -0.53
CA SER A 67 -5.88 -7.05 0.40
C SER A 67 -4.79 -5.98 0.33
N GLY A 68 -4.51 -5.44 -0.85
CA GLY A 68 -3.56 -4.35 -1.04
C GLY A 68 -4.01 -3.07 -0.34
N CYS A 69 -5.27 -2.65 -0.54
CA CYS A 69 -5.85 -1.51 0.16
C CYS A 69 -5.85 -1.71 1.68
N PHE A 70 -6.21 -2.90 2.15
CA PHE A 70 -6.18 -3.23 3.58
C PHE A 70 -4.77 -3.09 4.16
N LEU A 71 -3.76 -3.69 3.54
CA LEU A 71 -2.38 -3.66 4.03
C LEU A 71 -1.78 -2.24 4.03
N VAL A 72 -2.06 -1.43 2.99
CA VAL A 72 -1.61 -0.02 2.96
C VAL A 72 -2.21 0.76 4.12
N ASN A 73 -3.51 0.63 4.36
CA ASN A 73 -4.18 1.29 5.48
C ASN A 73 -3.65 0.80 6.84
N LEU A 74 -3.39 -0.49 6.98
CA LEU A 74 -2.82 -1.06 8.20
C LEU A 74 -1.44 -0.46 8.50
N VAL A 75 -0.55 -0.43 7.51
CA VAL A 75 0.80 0.17 7.66
C VAL A 75 0.71 1.64 8.03
N ALA A 76 -0.14 2.41 7.34
CA ALA A 76 -0.35 3.82 7.64
C ALA A 76 -0.86 4.03 9.07
N THR A 77 -1.85 3.22 9.50
CA THR A 77 -2.41 3.30 10.86
C THR A 77 -1.36 2.97 11.93
N GLU A 78 -0.57 1.92 11.74
CA GLU A 78 0.49 1.57 12.70
C GLU A 78 1.59 2.64 12.75
N ALA A 79 1.95 3.23 11.61
CA ALA A 79 2.89 4.35 11.57
C ALA A 79 2.37 5.56 12.34
N LEU A 80 1.08 5.89 12.19
CA LEU A 80 0.42 6.97 12.95
C LEU A 80 0.41 6.69 14.45
N LYS A 81 0.09 5.46 14.87
CA LYS A 81 0.17 5.05 16.30
C LYS A 81 1.56 5.26 16.88
N ILE A 82 2.60 4.85 16.14
CA ILE A 82 3.99 5.02 16.57
C ILE A 82 4.34 6.51 16.65
N ALA A 83 3.94 7.31 15.67
CA ALA A 83 4.19 8.75 15.64
C ALA A 83 3.55 9.45 16.85
N VAL A 84 2.30 9.14 17.16
CA VAL A 84 1.59 9.69 18.33
C VAL A 84 2.29 9.30 19.63
N LYS A 85 2.71 8.03 19.78
CA LYS A 85 3.47 7.58 20.96
C LYS A 85 4.79 8.35 21.13
N LYS A 86 5.38 8.85 20.05
CA LYS A 86 6.58 9.70 20.04
C LYS A 86 6.28 11.19 20.20
N GLY A 87 5.05 11.59 20.51
CA GLY A 87 4.64 12.97 20.70
C GLY A 87 4.33 13.75 19.43
N ALA A 88 4.30 13.10 18.27
CA ALA A 88 3.89 13.77 17.03
C ALA A 88 2.39 14.03 17.01
N LYS A 89 2.00 15.09 16.31
CA LYS A 89 0.60 15.44 16.04
C LYS A 89 0.32 15.27 14.54
N PRO A 90 0.05 14.05 14.07
CA PRO A 90 -0.22 13.80 12.65
C PRO A 90 -1.51 14.49 12.21
N GLY A 91 -1.54 14.95 10.96
CA GLY A 91 -2.76 15.44 10.34
C GLY A 91 -3.61 14.25 9.89
N ILE A 92 -4.73 14.05 10.55
CA ILE A 92 -5.69 13.00 10.20
C ILE A 92 -6.97 13.67 9.76
N TYR A 93 -7.37 13.43 8.50
CA TYR A 93 -8.65 13.91 7.99
C TYR A 93 -9.79 13.04 8.49
N PHE A 94 -10.82 13.69 8.97
CA PHE A 94 -12.08 13.03 9.33
C PHE A 94 -12.98 12.88 8.11
N SER A 95 -13.84 11.87 8.13
CA SER A 95 -14.92 11.77 7.14
C SER A 95 -15.84 12.99 7.27
N GLN A 96 -16.13 13.64 6.15
CA GLN A 96 -17.08 14.76 6.11
C GLN A 96 -18.55 14.36 6.36
N ASN A 97 -18.82 13.06 6.41
CA ASN A 97 -20.13 12.51 6.76
C ASN A 97 -20.37 12.42 8.28
N ILE A 98 -19.45 12.96 9.07
CA ILE A 98 -19.57 12.99 10.54
C ILE A 98 -19.77 14.44 10.96
N ASP A 99 -20.86 14.70 11.69
CA ASP A 99 -21.18 16.04 12.19
C ASP A 99 -20.15 16.52 13.23
N GLY A 100 -19.85 17.82 13.19
CA GLY A 100 -18.96 18.47 14.17
C GLY A 100 -17.47 18.24 13.94
N VAL A 101 -17.05 17.64 12.82
CA VAL A 101 -15.63 17.53 12.46
C VAL A 101 -15.14 18.77 11.71
N ASP A 102 -13.91 19.17 11.99
CA ASP A 102 -13.23 20.29 11.33
C ASP A 102 -11.98 19.80 10.62
N ASN A 103 -11.98 19.85 9.29
CA ASN A 103 -10.82 19.60 8.45
C ASN A 103 -10.16 20.91 7.95
N GLU A 104 -10.77 22.08 8.17
CA GLU A 104 -10.28 23.38 7.69
C GLU A 104 -8.89 23.71 8.23
N THR A 105 -8.65 23.39 9.49
CA THR A 105 -7.33 23.55 10.11
C THR A 105 -6.26 22.73 9.40
N LEU A 106 -6.59 21.54 8.90
CA LEU A 106 -5.66 20.69 8.15
C LEU A 106 -5.46 21.21 6.73
N TYR A 107 -6.52 21.68 6.07
CA TYR A 107 -6.41 22.29 4.75
C TYR A 107 -5.47 23.49 4.78
N LYS A 108 -5.68 24.44 5.71
CA LYS A 108 -4.79 25.59 5.91
C LYS A 108 -3.34 25.19 6.21
N ARG A 109 -3.16 24.14 7.02
CA ARG A 109 -1.81 23.62 7.36
C ARG A 109 -1.03 23.11 6.15
N TYR A 110 -1.70 22.57 5.15
CA TYR A 110 -1.08 21.92 3.99
C TYR A 110 -1.25 22.68 2.68
N GLU A 111 -1.98 23.79 2.67
CA GLU A 111 -2.28 24.61 1.50
C GLU A 111 -1.06 24.97 0.63
N SER A 112 0.07 25.32 1.25
CA SER A 112 1.31 25.63 0.54
C SER A 112 2.02 24.42 -0.07
N ARG A 113 1.66 23.21 0.33
CA ARG A 113 2.32 21.95 -0.05
C ARG A 113 1.50 21.10 -1.02
N VAL A 114 0.21 21.30 -1.05
CA VAL A 114 -0.73 20.50 -1.84
C VAL A 114 -1.51 21.45 -2.75
N LYS A 115 -1.31 21.33 -4.06
CA LYS A 115 -1.86 22.26 -5.06
C LYS A 115 -3.39 22.21 -5.23
N HIS A 116 -4.05 21.19 -4.76
CA HIS A 116 -5.46 20.92 -5.03
C HIS A 116 -6.19 20.40 -3.77
N LEU A 117 -5.91 21.04 -2.64
CA LEU A 117 -6.69 20.83 -1.43
C LEU A 117 -8.01 21.59 -1.52
#